data_12c0351cfa65b5fe222ce0780bee390e
#
_entry.id   12c0351cfa65b5fe222ce0780bee390e
#
_cell.length_a   1.000
_cell.length_b   1.000
_cell.length_c   1.000
_cell.angle_alpha   90.00
_cell.angle_beta   90.00
_cell.angle_gamma   90.00
#
_symmetry.space_group_name_H-M   'P 1'
#
loop_
_entity.id
_entity.type
_entity.pdbx_description
1 polymer ?
#
loop_
_entity_poly.entity_id
_entity_poly.type
_entity_poly.pdbx_seq_one_letter_code
_entity_poly.pdbx_strand_id
1 'polypeptide(L)'
;GFIYAIALDTGKLVWIKNHGIPLKSKIKIFNNQIFLINQDNRLLSFSTKDGSMIWNIRSISSFIKSQNFLSLALTKQGDVIASNSSGELLKVNSVNGDVDWSLNTLGSMLAHATDFFRSSDIVIVNENIIFSTQSSIFSYNLNNGYTNWEIDVSAISIPIIDGKNIFFVTENGFFVIMNIDTGKIISSVNILKILKKKKRSTKITGFIMG
;
A
#
# COMPACT_ATOMS: atom_id res chain seq x y z
N GLY A 1 10.92 0.35 17.94
CA GLY A 1 9.49 0.60 17.77
C GLY A 1 8.65 0.12 18.93
N PHE A 2 7.81 1.01 19.43
CA PHE A 2 6.85 0.66 20.48
C PHE A 2 5.46 0.47 19.89
N ILE A 3 4.71 -0.50 20.42
CA ILE A 3 3.28 -0.66 20.20
C ILE A 3 2.59 -0.46 21.54
N TYR A 4 1.50 0.30 21.53
CA TYR A 4 0.68 0.58 22.70
C TYR A 4 -0.72 0.07 22.45
N ALA A 5 -1.31 -0.65 23.40
CA ALA A 5 -2.75 -0.91 23.45
C ALA A 5 -3.36 -0.05 24.54
N ILE A 6 -4.41 0.67 24.18
CA ILE A 6 -5.12 1.60 25.05
C ILE A 6 -6.59 1.22 25.05
N ALA A 7 -7.20 1.15 26.22
CA ALA A 7 -8.63 0.89 26.36
C ALA A 7 -9.42 2.09 25.80
N LEU A 8 -10.33 1.83 24.85
CA LEU A 8 -11.06 2.87 24.12
C LEU A 8 -11.98 3.70 25.02
N ASP A 9 -12.58 3.06 26.01
CA ASP A 9 -13.55 3.65 26.96
C ASP A 9 -12.90 4.53 28.03
N THR A 10 -11.70 4.14 28.50
CA THR A 10 -11.03 4.78 29.63
C THR A 10 -9.75 5.52 29.27
N GLY A 11 -9.20 5.31 28.08
CA GLY A 11 -7.89 5.82 27.67
C GLY A 11 -6.71 5.22 28.44
N LYS A 12 -6.95 4.21 29.30
CA LYS A 12 -5.90 3.59 30.09
C LYS A 12 -5.03 2.66 29.27
N LEU A 13 -3.74 2.65 29.58
CA LEU A 13 -2.79 1.72 28.99
C LEU A 13 -3.16 0.27 29.39
N VAL A 14 -3.36 -0.59 28.40
CA VAL A 14 -3.57 -2.03 28.58
C VAL A 14 -2.24 -2.74 28.59
N TRP A 15 -1.41 -2.50 27.56
CA TRP A 15 -0.04 -2.99 27.50
C TRP A 15 0.82 -2.12 26.58
N ILE A 16 2.14 -2.26 26.77
CA ILE A 16 3.17 -1.65 25.92
C ILE A 16 4.25 -2.66 25.63
N LYS A 17 4.70 -2.73 24.38
CA LYS A 17 5.82 -3.57 23.96
C LYS A 17 6.80 -2.79 23.11
N ASN A 18 8.09 -2.99 23.37
CA ASN A 18 9.18 -2.50 22.55
C ASN A 18 9.70 -3.63 21.66
N HIS A 19 9.65 -3.42 20.36
CA HIS A 19 10.12 -4.38 19.36
C HIS A 19 11.46 -3.95 18.71
N GLY A 20 12.17 -2.99 19.32
CA GLY A 20 13.48 -2.50 18.91
C GLY A 20 13.41 -1.63 17.66
N ILE A 21 13.26 -2.23 16.48
CA ILE A 21 13.32 -1.54 15.20
C ILE A 21 12.07 -0.69 14.96
N PRO A 22 12.20 0.56 14.46
CA PRO A 22 11.07 1.42 14.16
C PRO A 22 10.06 0.77 13.21
N LEU A 23 8.77 0.98 13.49
CA LEU A 23 7.67 0.49 12.67
C LEU A 23 7.39 1.51 11.55
N LYS A 24 7.16 1.04 10.34
CA LYS A 24 7.09 1.85 9.12
C LYS A 24 5.86 1.61 8.26
N SER A 25 4.84 0.94 8.78
CA SER A 25 3.56 0.80 8.10
C SER A 25 2.41 1.29 8.98
N LYS A 26 1.24 1.48 8.39
CA LYS A 26 -0.02 1.59 9.14
C LYS A 26 -0.32 0.25 9.80
N ILE A 27 -0.97 0.28 10.95
CA ILE A 27 -1.43 -0.91 11.66
C ILE A 27 -2.62 -1.52 10.92
N LYS A 28 -2.60 -2.84 10.73
CA LYS A 28 -3.76 -3.63 10.33
C LYS A 28 -4.04 -4.67 11.40
N ILE A 29 -5.33 -4.95 11.64
CA ILE A 29 -5.76 -5.90 12.68
C ILE A 29 -6.78 -6.86 12.06
N PHE A 30 -6.57 -8.16 12.31
CA PHE A 30 -7.50 -9.22 11.95
C PHE A 30 -7.33 -10.41 12.90
N ASN A 31 -8.42 -11.03 13.34
CA ASN A 31 -8.44 -12.24 14.19
C ASN A 31 -7.45 -12.18 15.37
N ASN A 32 -7.53 -11.12 16.17
CA ASN A 32 -6.66 -10.90 17.34
C ASN A 32 -5.16 -10.78 17.01
N GLN A 33 -4.81 -10.51 15.77
CA GLN A 33 -3.43 -10.27 15.35
C GLN A 33 -3.27 -8.85 14.83
N ILE A 34 -2.11 -8.27 15.08
CA ILE A 34 -1.67 -6.96 14.60
C ILE A 34 -0.60 -7.20 13.54
N PHE A 35 -0.75 -6.61 12.37
CA PHE A 35 0.21 -6.71 11.27
C PHE A 35 0.88 -5.37 11.03
N LEU A 36 2.20 -5.40 10.91
CA LEU A 36 3.07 -4.22 10.74
C LEU A 36 4.29 -4.57 9.90
N ILE A 37 4.84 -3.57 9.21
CA ILE A 37 6.15 -3.65 8.57
C ILE A 37 7.11 -2.72 9.34
N ASN A 38 8.31 -3.20 9.65
CA ASN A 38 9.34 -2.38 10.28
C ASN A 38 10.28 -1.74 9.24
N GLN A 39 11.19 -0.90 9.73
CA GLN A 39 12.15 -0.18 8.89
C GLN A 39 13.13 -1.10 8.13
N ASP A 40 13.28 -2.36 8.56
CA ASP A 40 14.12 -3.36 7.90
C ASP A 40 13.35 -4.23 6.91
N ASN A 41 12.18 -3.78 6.45
CA ASN A 41 11.29 -4.48 5.53
C ASN A 41 10.79 -5.84 6.05
N ARG A 42 10.80 -6.06 7.37
CA ARG A 42 10.23 -7.27 7.94
C ARG A 42 8.73 -7.08 8.15
N LEU A 43 7.93 -8.01 7.65
CA LEU A 43 6.53 -8.12 7.99
C LEU A 43 6.40 -8.89 9.32
N LEU A 44 5.64 -8.34 10.24
CA LEU A 44 5.55 -8.79 11.63
C LEU A 44 4.09 -8.99 12.01
N SER A 45 3.82 -10.06 12.77
CA SER A 45 2.53 -10.28 13.42
C SER A 45 2.69 -10.33 14.93
N PHE A 46 1.78 -9.65 15.63
CA PHE A 46 1.73 -9.61 17.08
C PHE A 46 0.33 -9.92 17.60
N SER A 47 0.24 -10.46 18.80
CA SER A 47 -1.02 -10.67 19.50
C SER A 47 -1.63 -9.34 19.97
N THR A 48 -2.92 -9.15 19.75
CA THR A 48 -3.64 -7.98 20.30
C THR A 48 -3.77 -8.06 21.82
N LYS A 49 -3.70 -9.27 22.41
CA LYS A 49 -3.91 -9.51 23.83
C LYS A 49 -2.79 -8.91 24.69
N ASP A 50 -1.54 -9.09 24.27
CA ASP A 50 -0.37 -8.76 25.08
C ASP A 50 0.82 -8.20 24.28
N GLY A 51 0.67 -8.04 22.95
CA GLY A 51 1.71 -7.54 22.07
C GLY A 51 2.88 -8.50 21.86
N SER A 52 2.75 -9.78 22.22
CA SER A 52 3.77 -10.79 21.92
C SER A 52 3.87 -11.05 20.42
N MET A 53 5.09 -11.30 19.94
CA MET A 53 5.31 -11.63 18.52
C MET A 53 4.78 -13.03 18.24
N ILE A 54 3.98 -13.18 17.19
CA ILE A 54 3.46 -14.46 16.71
C ILE A 54 4.38 -15.03 15.64
N TRP A 55 4.66 -14.23 14.59
CA TRP A 55 5.58 -14.59 13.54
C TRP A 55 6.26 -13.34 12.94
N ASN A 56 7.35 -13.56 12.23
CA ASN A 56 8.00 -12.52 11.43
C ASN A 56 8.54 -13.10 10.13
N ILE A 57 8.43 -12.34 9.05
CA ILE A 57 8.94 -12.70 7.72
C ILE A 57 10.08 -11.74 7.39
N ARG A 58 11.21 -12.32 7.04
CA ARG A 58 12.35 -11.57 6.55
C ARG A 58 12.20 -11.40 5.04
N SER A 59 12.07 -10.17 4.60
CA SER A 59 12.14 -9.77 3.21
C SER A 59 13.58 -9.46 2.79
N ILE A 60 13.78 -9.23 1.50
CA ILE A 60 15.07 -8.77 0.95
C ILE A 60 15.47 -7.47 1.67
N SER A 61 16.64 -7.48 2.30
CA SER A 61 17.15 -6.31 2.98
C SER A 61 17.57 -5.26 1.95
N SER A 62 16.98 -4.07 2.06
CA SER A 62 17.37 -2.91 1.26
C SER A 62 18.28 -2.01 2.09
N PHE A 63 19.41 -1.60 1.53
CA PHE A 63 20.25 -0.55 2.13
C PHE A 63 19.55 0.80 2.15
N ILE A 64 18.62 1.01 1.21
CA ILE A 64 17.85 2.24 1.11
C ILE A 64 16.55 2.08 1.90
N LYS A 65 16.35 2.95 2.88
CA LYS A 65 15.15 2.93 3.73
C LYS A 65 14.13 3.94 3.20
N SER A 66 12.89 3.50 3.06
CA SER A 66 11.80 4.41 2.68
C SER A 66 11.59 5.49 3.75
N GLN A 67 11.41 6.73 3.31
CA GLN A 67 10.98 7.83 4.17
C GLN A 67 9.47 7.78 4.44
N ASN A 68 8.70 7.19 3.53
CA ASN A 68 7.24 7.06 3.63
C ASN A 68 6.85 5.78 4.36
N PHE A 69 5.58 5.73 4.80
CA PHE A 69 5.00 4.49 5.32
C PHE A 69 4.89 3.45 4.20
N LEU A 70 5.29 2.23 4.56
CA LEU A 70 5.15 1.06 3.69
C LEU A 70 3.70 0.61 3.65
N SER A 71 3.27 0.09 2.51
CA SER A 71 1.87 -0.27 2.32
C SER A 71 1.58 -1.69 2.76
N LEU A 72 0.44 -1.83 3.44
CA LEU A 72 -0.08 -3.08 3.96
C LEU A 72 -1.60 -3.10 3.81
N ALA A 73 -2.15 -4.18 3.26
CA ALA A 73 -3.59 -4.40 3.14
C ALA A 73 -3.97 -5.79 3.61
N LEU A 74 -5.24 -5.97 3.95
CA LEU A 74 -5.81 -7.28 4.31
C LEU A 74 -6.85 -7.68 3.27
N THR A 75 -6.85 -8.95 2.89
CA THR A 75 -7.93 -9.55 2.11
C THR A 75 -9.18 -9.74 2.99
N LYS A 76 -10.31 -10.06 2.38
CA LYS A 76 -11.54 -10.39 3.14
C LYS A 76 -11.36 -11.64 4.01
N GLN A 77 -10.51 -12.56 3.62
CA GLN A 77 -10.17 -13.78 4.36
C GLN A 77 -9.14 -13.54 5.46
N GLY A 78 -8.51 -12.36 5.44
CA GLY A 78 -7.51 -11.95 6.42
C GLY A 78 -6.07 -12.13 5.98
N ASP A 79 -5.80 -12.69 4.78
CA ASP A 79 -4.43 -12.74 4.27
C ASP A 79 -3.82 -11.34 4.16
N VAL A 80 -2.54 -11.26 4.36
CA VAL A 80 -1.80 -10.00 4.35
C VAL A 80 -1.14 -9.78 3.00
N ILE A 81 -1.43 -8.63 2.37
CA ILE A 81 -0.69 -8.14 1.21
C ILE A 81 0.24 -7.04 1.68
N ALA A 82 1.52 -7.17 1.43
CA ALA A 82 2.54 -6.24 1.89
C ALA A 82 3.47 -5.81 0.75
N SER A 83 3.75 -4.51 0.69
CA SER A 83 4.75 -3.94 -0.21
C SER A 83 5.87 -3.31 0.62
N ASN A 84 7.12 -3.55 0.25
CA ASN A 84 8.28 -3.02 0.96
C ASN A 84 9.10 -2.03 0.11
N SER A 85 10.13 -1.43 0.71
CA SER A 85 10.97 -0.42 0.06
C SER A 85 11.91 -0.99 -1.02
N SER A 86 12.03 -2.31 -1.14
CA SER A 86 12.81 -2.96 -2.20
C SER A 86 11.97 -3.36 -3.41
N GLY A 87 10.70 -2.96 -3.46
CA GLY A 87 9.79 -3.31 -4.56
C GLY A 87 9.26 -4.74 -4.50
N GLU A 88 9.41 -5.42 -3.39
CA GLU A 88 8.81 -6.73 -3.21
C GLU A 88 7.35 -6.57 -2.77
N LEU A 89 6.46 -7.26 -3.47
CA LEU A 89 5.06 -7.44 -3.13
C LEU A 89 4.85 -8.90 -2.75
N LEU A 90 4.22 -9.14 -1.61
CA LEU A 90 4.02 -10.50 -1.10
C LEU A 90 2.61 -10.68 -0.54
N LYS A 91 2.08 -11.89 -0.70
CA LYS A 91 0.87 -12.37 -0.04
C LYS A 91 1.24 -13.41 1.00
N VAL A 92 0.70 -13.24 2.20
CA VAL A 92 1.04 -14.03 3.38
C VAL A 92 -0.20 -14.50 4.08
N ASN A 93 -0.23 -15.77 4.44
CA ASN A 93 -1.23 -16.32 5.35
C ASN A 93 -1.09 -15.67 6.74
N SER A 94 -2.14 -15.02 7.20
CA SER A 94 -2.10 -14.28 8.47
C SER A 94 -1.90 -15.15 9.71
N VAL A 95 -2.31 -16.42 9.67
CA VAL A 95 -2.27 -17.31 10.84
C VAL A 95 -0.85 -17.73 11.19
N ASN A 96 -0.11 -18.22 10.19
CA ASN A 96 1.19 -18.85 10.40
C ASN A 96 2.37 -18.08 9.80
N GLY A 97 2.10 -17.06 8.95
CA GLY A 97 3.16 -16.30 8.29
C GLY A 97 3.73 -16.97 7.03
N ASP A 98 3.11 -18.03 6.52
CA ASP A 98 3.56 -18.67 5.28
C ASP A 98 3.33 -17.74 4.08
N VAL A 99 4.33 -17.64 3.22
CA VAL A 99 4.27 -16.83 2.01
C VAL A 99 3.60 -17.65 0.90
N ASP A 100 2.40 -17.24 0.48
CA ASP A 100 1.68 -17.87 -0.63
C ASP A 100 2.39 -17.61 -1.95
N TRP A 101 2.74 -16.35 -2.19
CA TRP A 101 3.55 -15.90 -3.32
C TRP A 101 4.28 -14.60 -3.00
N SER A 102 5.38 -14.38 -3.69
CA SER A 102 6.08 -13.09 -3.72
C SER A 102 6.54 -12.76 -5.13
N LEU A 103 6.60 -11.48 -5.44
CA LEU A 103 7.11 -10.98 -6.71
C LEU A 103 7.95 -9.72 -6.48
N ASN A 104 8.89 -9.50 -7.37
CA ASN A 104 9.66 -8.27 -7.39
C ASN A 104 9.12 -7.37 -8.50
N THR A 105 8.48 -6.27 -8.12
CA THR A 105 7.91 -5.30 -9.05
C THR A 105 8.97 -4.47 -9.79
N LEU A 106 10.23 -4.48 -9.35
CA LEU A 106 11.37 -3.87 -10.07
C LEU A 106 11.73 -4.57 -11.38
N GLY A 107 11.21 -5.78 -11.61
CA GLY A 107 11.36 -6.50 -12.88
C GLY A 107 10.51 -5.96 -14.01
N SER A 108 9.59 -5.04 -13.73
CA SER A 108 8.78 -4.36 -14.74
C SER A 108 9.63 -3.37 -15.56
N MET A 109 9.37 -3.30 -16.86
CA MET A 109 10.06 -2.35 -17.76
C MET A 109 9.77 -0.89 -17.43
N LEU A 110 8.66 -0.59 -16.72
CA LEU A 110 8.23 0.76 -16.36
C LEU A 110 8.62 1.15 -14.92
N ALA A 111 8.95 0.18 -14.06
CA ALA A 111 9.26 0.45 -12.66
C ALA A 111 10.74 0.87 -12.49
N HIS A 112 10.94 2.00 -11.81
CA HIS A 112 12.27 2.45 -11.40
C HIS A 112 12.53 2.12 -9.94
N ALA A 113 13.77 1.80 -9.59
CA ALA A 113 14.18 1.40 -8.23
C ALA A 113 13.81 2.41 -7.14
N THR A 114 13.63 3.68 -7.51
CA THR A 114 13.25 4.77 -6.60
C THR A 114 11.75 4.94 -6.42
N ASP A 115 10.92 4.31 -7.25
CA ASP A 115 9.47 4.51 -7.29
C ASP A 115 8.78 4.02 -6.03
N PHE A 116 9.30 2.95 -5.44
CA PHE A 116 8.72 2.33 -4.23
C PHE A 116 8.92 3.15 -2.96
N PHE A 117 9.76 4.18 -2.99
CA PHE A 117 9.85 5.14 -1.88
C PHE A 117 8.58 5.98 -1.72
N ARG A 118 7.74 6.06 -2.76
CA ARG A 118 6.50 6.85 -2.81
C ARG A 118 5.37 6.05 -3.44
N SER A 119 5.11 4.84 -2.97
CA SER A 119 3.94 4.09 -3.39
C SER A 119 2.68 4.59 -2.68
N SER A 120 1.52 4.46 -3.33
CA SER A 120 0.22 4.62 -2.68
C SER A 120 -0.04 3.47 -1.69
N ASP A 121 -1.08 3.62 -0.86
CA ASP A 121 -1.61 2.46 -0.15
C ASP A 121 -2.15 1.42 -1.17
N ILE A 122 -2.00 0.15 -0.82
CA ILE A 122 -2.55 -0.97 -1.58
C ILE A 122 -4.07 -0.99 -1.41
N VAL A 123 -4.80 -1.10 -2.53
CA VAL A 123 -6.24 -1.29 -2.56
C VAL A 123 -6.53 -2.69 -3.10
N ILE A 124 -7.34 -3.46 -2.38
CA ILE A 124 -7.77 -4.80 -2.79
C ILE A 124 -9.25 -4.72 -3.15
N VAL A 125 -9.58 -5.05 -4.39
CA VAL A 125 -10.96 -5.13 -4.88
C VAL A 125 -11.15 -6.39 -5.68
N ASN A 126 -12.08 -7.24 -5.22
CA ASN A 126 -12.29 -8.57 -5.78
C ASN A 126 -10.97 -9.36 -5.78
N GLU A 127 -10.51 -9.77 -6.97
CA GLU A 127 -9.24 -10.48 -7.16
C GLU A 127 -8.10 -9.58 -7.65
N ASN A 128 -8.27 -8.25 -7.56
CA ASN A 128 -7.25 -7.30 -8.00
C ASN A 128 -6.58 -6.62 -6.82
N ILE A 129 -5.25 -6.56 -6.86
CA ILE A 129 -4.42 -5.72 -6.03
C ILE A 129 -4.02 -4.51 -6.86
N ILE A 130 -4.39 -3.32 -6.43
CA ILE A 130 -4.11 -2.08 -7.15
C ILE A 130 -3.30 -1.16 -6.25
N PHE A 131 -2.22 -0.62 -6.78
CA PHE A 131 -1.46 0.44 -6.16
C PHE A 131 -0.69 1.24 -7.22
N SER A 132 -0.25 2.42 -6.86
CA SER A 132 0.55 3.28 -7.72
C SER A 132 1.90 3.58 -7.11
N THR A 133 2.87 3.80 -7.96
CA THR A 133 4.17 4.36 -7.64
C THR A 133 4.26 5.79 -8.19
N GLN A 134 5.45 6.38 -8.13
CA GLN A 134 5.67 7.71 -8.70
C GLN A 134 5.53 7.72 -10.23
N SER A 135 5.82 6.62 -10.92
CA SER A 135 5.81 6.53 -12.39
C SER A 135 4.62 5.77 -12.95
N SER A 136 4.13 4.75 -12.24
CA SER A 136 3.19 3.79 -12.81
C SER A 136 2.06 3.43 -11.85
N ILE A 137 0.95 2.94 -12.38
CA ILE A 137 -0.12 2.27 -11.66
C ILE A 137 -0.18 0.80 -12.09
N PHE A 138 -0.34 -0.09 -11.14
CA PHE A 138 -0.29 -1.54 -11.32
C PHE A 138 -1.58 -2.21 -10.89
N SER A 139 -1.93 -3.28 -11.57
CA SER A 139 -2.88 -4.27 -11.10
C SER A 139 -2.26 -5.65 -11.15
N TYR A 140 -2.31 -6.36 -10.02
CA TYR A 140 -1.88 -7.74 -9.88
C TYR A 140 -3.05 -8.63 -9.48
N ASN A 141 -3.02 -9.89 -9.91
CA ASN A 141 -3.98 -10.88 -9.48
C ASN A 141 -3.71 -11.31 -8.03
N LEU A 142 -4.71 -11.24 -7.17
CA LEU A 142 -4.62 -11.55 -5.75
C LEU A 142 -4.25 -13.01 -5.47
N ASN A 143 -4.65 -13.94 -6.35
CA ASN A 143 -4.49 -15.36 -6.09
C ASN A 143 -3.09 -15.87 -6.44
N ASN A 144 -2.47 -15.35 -7.50
CA ASN A 144 -1.20 -15.85 -8.02
C ASN A 144 -0.09 -14.81 -8.18
N GLY A 145 -0.39 -13.53 -7.92
CA GLY A 145 0.59 -12.44 -8.04
C GLY A 145 0.92 -12.02 -9.47
N TYR A 146 0.29 -12.60 -10.51
CA TYR A 146 0.58 -12.21 -11.89
C TYR A 146 0.08 -10.81 -12.20
N THR A 147 0.82 -10.09 -13.04
CA THR A 147 0.44 -8.76 -13.52
C THR A 147 -0.77 -8.88 -14.43
N ASN A 148 -1.87 -8.20 -14.06
CA ASN A 148 -3.03 -8.04 -14.93
C ASN A 148 -2.76 -6.98 -15.99
N TRP A 149 -2.28 -5.81 -15.51
CA TRP A 149 -1.86 -4.69 -16.35
C TRP A 149 -0.96 -3.72 -15.56
N GLU A 150 -0.21 -2.92 -16.31
CA GLU A 150 0.65 -1.85 -15.83
C GLU A 150 0.55 -0.66 -16.79
N ILE A 151 0.41 0.54 -16.25
CA ILE A 151 0.25 1.77 -17.03
C ILE A 151 1.23 2.82 -16.52
N ASP A 152 1.96 3.44 -17.44
CA ASP A 152 2.88 4.57 -17.17
C ASP A 152 2.09 5.86 -16.92
N VAL A 153 1.50 5.93 -15.74
CA VAL A 153 0.75 7.10 -15.26
C VAL A 153 1.05 7.30 -13.79
N SER A 154 1.62 8.43 -13.43
CA SER A 154 1.87 8.81 -12.05
C SER A 154 0.57 9.16 -11.32
N ALA A 155 0.23 8.41 -10.28
CA ALA A 155 -0.89 8.74 -9.39
C ALA A 155 -0.34 9.20 -8.03
N ILE A 156 -0.79 10.37 -7.56
CA ILE A 156 -0.29 10.98 -6.30
C ILE A 156 -0.96 10.39 -5.07
N SER A 157 -2.17 9.88 -5.21
CA SER A 157 -3.04 9.48 -4.11
C SER A 157 -3.53 8.07 -4.27
N ILE A 158 -4.09 7.52 -3.19
CA ILE A 158 -4.75 6.22 -3.20
C ILE A 158 -5.85 6.25 -4.26
N PRO A 159 -5.87 5.30 -5.22
CA PRO A 159 -6.95 5.19 -6.18
C PRO A 159 -8.28 4.93 -5.47
N ILE A 160 -9.34 5.60 -5.89
CA ILE A 160 -10.71 5.29 -5.47
C ILE A 160 -11.32 4.36 -6.48
N ILE A 161 -12.00 3.32 -6.02
CA ILE A 161 -12.59 2.31 -6.88
C ILE A 161 -14.10 2.29 -6.63
N ASP A 162 -14.86 2.42 -7.72
CA ASP A 162 -16.30 2.27 -7.73
C ASP A 162 -16.73 1.42 -8.94
N GLY A 163 -17.36 0.30 -8.65
CA GLY A 163 -17.76 -0.68 -9.67
C GLY A 163 -16.55 -1.18 -10.49
N LYS A 164 -16.58 -0.91 -11.79
CA LYS A 164 -15.49 -1.25 -12.73
C LYS A 164 -14.54 -0.09 -13.02
N ASN A 165 -14.65 1.01 -12.30
CA ASN A 165 -13.87 2.21 -12.55
C ASN A 165 -12.88 2.47 -11.42
N ILE A 166 -11.69 2.90 -11.82
CA ILE A 166 -10.64 3.43 -10.95
C ILE A 166 -10.57 4.93 -11.19
N PHE A 167 -10.61 5.71 -10.12
CA PHE A 167 -10.49 7.16 -10.14
C PHE A 167 -9.22 7.57 -9.42
N PHE A 168 -8.42 8.41 -10.05
CA PHE A 168 -7.23 8.98 -9.43
C PHE A 168 -6.85 10.34 -10.05
N VAL A 169 -5.94 11.03 -9.38
CA VAL A 169 -5.38 12.30 -9.85
C VAL A 169 -3.88 12.15 -10.06
N THR A 170 -3.39 12.60 -11.22
CA THR A 170 -1.97 12.57 -11.54
C THR A 170 -1.24 13.79 -10.97
N GLU A 171 0.09 13.71 -10.86
CA GLU A 171 0.92 14.87 -10.46
C GLU A 171 0.73 16.10 -11.35
N ASN A 172 0.47 15.88 -12.63
CA ASN A 172 0.24 16.95 -13.61
C ASN A 172 -1.18 17.52 -13.57
N GLY A 173 -1.99 17.09 -12.59
CA GLY A 173 -3.34 17.61 -12.37
C GLY A 173 -4.39 17.08 -13.34
N PHE A 174 -4.23 15.87 -13.84
CA PHE A 174 -5.28 15.18 -14.58
C PHE A 174 -6.10 14.33 -13.63
N PHE A 175 -7.41 14.51 -13.66
CA PHE A 175 -8.36 13.56 -13.12
C PHE A 175 -8.60 12.46 -14.15
N VAL A 176 -8.31 11.23 -13.78
CA VAL A 176 -8.33 10.07 -14.68
C VAL A 176 -9.38 9.06 -14.20
N ILE A 177 -10.16 8.56 -15.14
CA ILE A 177 -11.07 7.43 -14.98
C ILE A 177 -10.52 6.29 -15.83
N MET A 178 -10.36 5.13 -15.22
CA MET A 178 -9.77 3.96 -15.86
C MET A 178 -10.59 2.70 -15.57
N ASN A 179 -10.65 1.77 -16.52
CA ASN A 179 -11.32 0.48 -16.31
C ASN A 179 -10.41 -0.45 -15.49
N ILE A 180 -10.96 -1.05 -14.42
CA ILE A 180 -10.23 -1.90 -13.48
C ILE A 180 -9.72 -3.20 -14.10
N ASP A 181 -10.49 -3.78 -15.02
CA ASP A 181 -10.18 -5.11 -15.59
C ASP A 181 -9.09 -5.01 -16.67
N THR A 182 -9.07 -3.91 -17.42
CA THR A 182 -8.21 -3.77 -18.61
C THR A 182 -7.10 -2.73 -18.47
N GLY A 183 -7.14 -1.87 -17.46
CA GLY A 183 -6.23 -0.74 -17.33
C GLY A 183 -6.46 0.38 -18.37
N LYS A 184 -7.48 0.28 -19.23
CA LYS A 184 -7.73 1.30 -20.27
C LYS A 184 -8.26 2.58 -19.65
N ILE A 185 -7.67 3.71 -20.05
CA ILE A 185 -8.15 5.04 -19.69
C ILE A 185 -9.46 5.30 -20.43
N ILE A 186 -10.53 5.57 -19.66
CA ILE A 186 -11.85 5.92 -20.18
C ILE A 186 -11.94 7.42 -20.39
N SER A 187 -11.42 8.21 -19.43
CA SER A 187 -11.47 9.67 -19.46
C SER A 187 -10.25 10.25 -18.76
N SER A 188 -9.79 11.39 -19.24
CA SER A 188 -8.70 12.15 -18.62
C SER A 188 -8.97 13.64 -18.80
N VAL A 189 -9.13 14.36 -17.69
CA VAL A 189 -9.47 15.78 -17.69
C VAL A 189 -8.46 16.56 -16.86
N ASN A 190 -7.86 17.59 -17.44
CA ASN A 190 -6.95 18.46 -16.71
C ASN A 190 -7.75 19.41 -15.81
N ILE A 191 -7.79 19.13 -14.51
CA ILE A 191 -8.52 19.91 -13.51
C ILE A 191 -7.80 21.20 -13.11
N LEU A 192 -6.50 21.31 -13.36
CA LEU A 192 -5.73 22.53 -13.09
C LEU A 192 -5.87 23.56 -14.21
N LYS A 193 -6.44 23.20 -15.37
CA LYS A 193 -6.60 24.09 -16.53
C LYS A 193 -7.44 25.33 -16.20
N ILE A 194 -8.37 25.20 -15.23
CA ILE A 194 -9.27 26.27 -14.78
C ILE A 194 -8.54 27.29 -13.90
N LEU A 195 -7.41 26.90 -13.28
CA LEU A 195 -6.66 27.77 -12.39
C LEU A 195 -5.85 28.80 -13.18
N LYS A 196 -5.80 30.05 -12.68
CA LYS A 196 -4.92 31.08 -13.20
C LYS A 196 -3.46 30.61 -13.17
N LYS A 197 -2.63 31.07 -14.16
CA LYS A 197 -1.24 30.63 -14.37
C LYS A 197 -0.38 30.59 -13.08
N LYS A 198 -0.55 31.57 -12.17
CA LYS A 198 0.14 31.61 -10.85
C LYS A 198 -0.28 30.51 -9.86
N LYS A 199 -1.48 29.96 -9.99
CA LYS A 199 -2.01 28.91 -9.10
C LYS A 199 -1.78 27.49 -9.64
N ARG A 200 -1.27 27.35 -10.88
CA ARG A 200 -0.97 26.04 -11.49
C ARG A 200 0.25 25.33 -10.87
N SER A 201 1.06 26.05 -10.08
CA SER A 201 2.13 25.45 -9.27
C SER A 201 1.64 24.80 -7.97
N THR A 202 0.34 24.90 -7.69
CA THR A 202 -0.27 24.28 -6.51
C THR A 202 -0.28 22.76 -6.68
N LYS A 203 0.27 22.05 -5.71
CA LYS A 203 0.24 20.59 -5.69
C LYS A 203 -1.13 20.10 -5.20
N ILE A 204 -1.66 19.08 -5.86
CA ILE A 204 -2.82 18.35 -5.37
C ILE A 204 -2.33 17.37 -4.31
N THR A 205 -2.92 17.41 -3.12
CA THR A 205 -2.52 16.57 -1.98
C THR A 205 -3.46 15.39 -1.74
N GLY A 206 -4.59 15.35 -2.42
CA GLY A 206 -5.58 14.28 -2.33
C GLY A 206 -6.91 14.67 -2.99
N PHE A 207 -7.81 13.72 -3.07
CA PHE A 207 -9.20 13.90 -3.50
C PHE A 207 -10.09 12.90 -2.76
N ILE A 208 -11.37 13.22 -2.67
CA ILE A 208 -12.42 12.37 -2.10
C ILE A 208 -13.61 12.34 -3.06
N MET A 209 -14.34 11.25 -3.05
CA MET A 209 -15.67 11.19 -3.66
C MET A 209 -16.70 11.44 -2.57
N GLY A 210 -17.64 12.36 -2.87
CA GLY A 210 -18.78 12.68 -2.01
C GLY A 210 -20.02 11.91 -2.41
#